data_93f6fc06ba493ee319c5f5b2dce7d3d3
#
_entry.id   93f6fc06ba493ee319c5f5b2dce7d3d3
#
_cell.length_a   1.000
_cell.length_b   1.000
_cell.length_c   1.000
_cell.angle_alpha   90.00
_cell.angle_beta   90.00
_cell.angle_gamma   90.00
#
_symmetry.space_group_name_H-M   'P 1'
#
loop_
_entity.id
_entity.type
_entity.pdbx_description
1 polymer ?
#
loop_
_entity_poly.entity_id
_entity_poly.type
_entity_poly.pdbx_seq_one_letter_code
_entity_poly.pdbx_strand_id
1 'polypeptide(L)'
;MAEYVKLSLSTLEVLREQNPMLMSYNVEFAEVTGGTFWKAYTPEQVAGTEEFYVAPIADGASTLGSNDLMQVFPPIDLSNEKLRNLAKQFGPVWIRVSGTWATKTYYDFDGEYTDGTVPDGYLNVLTKEQWVGVLDFVKAVGGKLLVSVSNCEGLHTAEEPWNPSEAEKLFAFSKEYGVPIEAAEFSNEPNMLSDTGFPPGYTDADYRRDQDLFFTWIKENYPECICVGPSTVGGDNVVLGKSGKAGIQTGGVEQLAKKLCNTDELLEGTKVPLDMFSYHCYYGVSERLATAMPGGHWPVEETTSEAYLGITANYAHTYAALRDRYVPGGEMWITESGDAGGGGNTWASTYLEVIRLLNELGSFSTLTTGVSFHNTLAASDYGFLQHGTFNPRPSYFAALLWNQLMGTTVYDSGESIREGAHVYAHSRKDGKDGVVYLIINNSVTESTTVELPKSAIRYTLAGKDGNIRASVMTLNGKDLVLDENDTLPTIEGEMQSAGTIELAPATCTFIVM
;
A
#
# COMPACT_ATOMS: atom_id res chain seq x y z
N MET A 1 10.13 31.77 -0.94
CA MET A 1 9.56 32.64 0.15
C MET A 1 8.87 31.69 1.11
N ALA A 2 9.09 31.88 2.42
CA ALA A 2 8.40 31.07 3.41
C ALA A 2 6.90 31.09 3.17
N GLU A 3 6.26 29.93 3.17
CA GLU A 3 4.82 29.79 2.97
C GLU A 3 4.05 30.24 4.21
N TYR A 4 2.82 30.69 3.98
CA TYR A 4 1.92 31.12 5.05
C TYR A 4 0.59 30.38 4.95
N VAL A 5 0.20 29.71 6.04
CA VAL A 5 -1.03 28.95 6.18
C VAL A 5 -1.88 29.56 7.29
N LYS A 6 -3.16 29.80 7.01
CA LYS A 6 -4.10 30.31 8.01
C LYS A 6 -5.18 29.30 8.31
N LEU A 7 -5.09 28.64 9.46
CA LEU A 7 -6.12 27.69 9.88
C LEU A 7 -7.41 28.41 10.30
N SER A 8 -8.53 27.81 9.96
CA SER A 8 -9.86 28.37 10.24
C SER A 8 -10.60 27.57 11.34
N LEU A 9 -11.41 28.28 12.13
CA LEU A 9 -12.41 27.68 13.03
C LEU A 9 -13.84 27.88 12.50
N SER A 10 -14.01 28.59 11.40
CA SER A 10 -15.33 28.70 10.76
C SER A 10 -15.76 27.30 10.31
N THR A 11 -17.08 27.12 10.16
CA THR A 11 -17.61 25.86 9.62
C THR A 11 -16.95 25.54 8.30
N LEU A 12 -16.12 24.50 8.29
CA LEU A 12 -15.47 24.02 7.07
C LEU A 12 -16.50 23.28 6.21
N GLU A 13 -16.36 23.40 4.91
CA GLU A 13 -17.18 22.64 3.98
C GLU A 13 -16.85 21.16 4.10
N VAL A 14 -17.87 20.32 4.27
CA VAL A 14 -17.72 18.86 4.27
C VAL A 14 -17.56 18.39 2.83
N LEU A 15 -16.45 17.80 2.52
CA LEU A 15 -16.20 17.19 1.20
C LEU A 15 -16.84 15.81 1.11
N ARG A 16 -16.66 14.97 2.14
CA ARG A 16 -17.16 13.58 2.19
C ARG A 16 -17.02 12.95 3.56
N GLU A 17 -17.68 11.80 3.70
CA GLU A 17 -17.35 10.81 4.73
C GLU A 17 -16.42 9.77 4.14
N GLN A 18 -15.31 9.49 4.85
CA GLN A 18 -14.27 8.56 4.44
C GLN A 18 -14.45 7.20 5.10
N ASN A 19 -13.96 6.15 4.45
CA ASN A 19 -13.90 4.82 5.03
C ASN A 19 -13.09 4.85 6.35
N PRO A 20 -13.61 4.35 7.48
CA PRO A 20 -12.92 4.39 8.76
C PRO A 20 -11.62 3.57 8.81
N MET A 21 -11.44 2.67 7.84
CA MET A 21 -10.24 1.83 7.64
C MET A 21 -9.42 2.30 6.44
N LEU A 22 -9.44 3.60 6.13
CA LEU A 22 -8.70 4.18 5.00
C LEU A 22 -7.24 3.69 4.96
N MET A 23 -6.51 3.80 6.07
CA MET A 23 -5.16 3.27 6.19
C MET A 23 -5.23 1.79 6.60
N SER A 24 -4.85 0.92 5.69
CA SER A 24 -4.81 -0.53 5.82
C SER A 24 -3.47 -1.06 5.30
N TYR A 25 -3.26 -2.37 5.26
CA TYR A 25 -1.96 -2.91 4.83
C TYR A 25 -2.07 -4.31 4.21
N ASN A 26 -1.02 -4.66 3.49
CA ASN A 26 -0.81 -5.97 2.89
C ASN A 26 0.07 -6.87 3.74
N VAL A 27 -0.19 -8.17 3.64
CA VAL A 27 0.75 -9.25 3.94
C VAL A 27 0.90 -10.05 2.64
N GLU A 28 2.11 -10.11 2.10
CA GLU A 28 2.37 -10.84 0.86
C GLU A 28 2.15 -12.34 1.04
N PHE A 29 1.61 -13.02 0.04
CA PHE A 29 1.53 -14.47 0.06
C PHE A 29 2.91 -15.12 0.25
N ALA A 30 3.94 -14.53 -0.37
CA ALA A 30 5.32 -14.95 -0.18
C ALA A 30 5.84 -14.78 1.25
N GLU A 31 5.27 -13.86 2.05
CA GLU A 31 5.58 -13.80 3.48
C GLU A 31 4.95 -14.96 4.24
N VAL A 32 3.70 -15.29 3.93
CA VAL A 32 2.96 -16.36 4.63
C VAL A 32 3.58 -17.74 4.37
N THR A 33 3.88 -18.04 3.13
CA THR A 33 4.44 -19.35 2.71
C THR A 33 5.94 -19.43 2.86
N GLY A 34 6.62 -18.29 2.97
CA GLY A 34 8.04 -18.18 2.72
C GLY A 34 8.35 -18.29 1.22
N GLY A 35 9.57 -18.04 0.85
CA GLY A 35 10.03 -18.11 -0.53
C GLY A 35 10.87 -16.92 -0.95
N THR A 36 11.01 -16.74 -2.24
CA THR A 36 11.86 -15.70 -2.83
C THR A 36 11.12 -14.35 -2.86
N PHE A 37 11.75 -13.34 -2.28
CA PHE A 37 11.27 -11.96 -2.31
C PHE A 37 12.42 -10.97 -2.41
N TRP A 38 12.13 -9.67 -2.45
CA TRP A 38 13.12 -8.62 -2.64
C TRP A 38 14.17 -8.61 -1.53
N LYS A 39 15.43 -8.66 -1.91
CA LYS A 39 16.57 -8.58 -0.98
C LYS A 39 16.63 -7.20 -0.33
N ALA A 40 16.80 -7.18 0.99
CA ALA A 40 16.92 -5.93 1.73
C ALA A 40 18.16 -5.12 1.33
N TYR A 41 18.05 -3.79 1.35
CA TYR A 41 19.19 -2.90 1.23
C TYR A 41 20.08 -2.94 2.47
N THR A 42 21.35 -2.63 2.30
CA THR A 42 22.29 -2.47 3.43
C THR A 42 22.00 -1.19 4.20
N PRO A 43 22.39 -1.07 5.47
CA PRO A 43 22.27 0.17 6.23
C PRO A 43 22.96 1.36 5.55
N GLU A 44 24.08 1.13 4.87
CA GLU A 44 24.85 2.14 4.14
C GLU A 44 24.09 2.63 2.90
N GLN A 45 23.44 1.74 2.19
CA GLN A 45 22.56 2.07 1.05
C GLN A 45 21.33 2.88 1.52
N VAL A 46 20.69 2.47 2.62
CA VAL A 46 19.58 3.20 3.23
C VAL A 46 20.01 4.59 3.66
N ALA A 47 21.18 4.73 4.29
CA ALA A 47 21.74 6.02 4.70
C ALA A 47 22.20 6.89 3.52
N GLY A 48 22.33 6.32 2.32
CA GLY A 48 22.85 7.01 1.13
C GLY A 48 24.36 7.23 1.13
N THR A 49 25.09 6.47 1.94
CA THR A 49 26.57 6.52 1.99
C THR A 49 27.22 5.50 1.05
N GLU A 50 26.44 4.57 0.54
CA GLU A 50 26.80 3.63 -0.51
C GLU A 50 25.72 3.64 -1.61
N GLU A 51 26.13 3.72 -2.88
CA GLU A 51 25.22 3.61 -4.00
C GLU A 51 24.77 2.15 -4.18
N PHE A 52 23.47 1.99 -4.50
CA PHE A 52 22.95 0.70 -4.93
C PHE A 52 23.25 0.54 -6.43
N TYR A 53 23.96 -0.51 -6.78
CA TYR A 53 24.32 -0.80 -8.16
C TYR A 53 23.69 -2.13 -8.60
N VAL A 54 22.99 -2.09 -9.71
CA VAL A 54 22.49 -3.27 -10.41
C VAL A 54 23.30 -3.47 -11.67
N ALA A 55 23.93 -4.63 -11.81
CA ALA A 55 24.61 -4.99 -13.05
C ALA A 55 23.61 -4.98 -14.21
N PRO A 56 24.01 -4.52 -15.41
CA PRO A 56 23.16 -4.60 -16.59
C PRO A 56 22.69 -6.03 -16.82
N ILE A 57 21.36 -6.20 -16.96
CA ILE A 57 20.77 -7.51 -17.22
C ILE A 57 20.92 -7.78 -18.70
N ALA A 58 21.36 -8.99 -19.04
CA ALA A 58 21.50 -9.42 -20.43
C ALA A 58 20.14 -9.35 -21.16
N ASP A 59 20.15 -8.93 -22.41
CA ASP A 59 18.95 -8.85 -23.25
C ASP A 59 18.15 -10.17 -23.18
N GLY A 60 16.88 -10.07 -22.77
CA GLY A 60 15.96 -11.19 -22.66
C GLY A 60 15.98 -11.95 -21.32
N ALA A 61 16.84 -11.57 -20.34
CA ALA A 61 16.80 -12.13 -19.00
C ALA A 61 15.72 -11.47 -18.13
N SER A 62 15.02 -12.26 -17.31
CA SER A 62 14.05 -11.73 -16.35
C SER A 62 14.77 -11.08 -15.16
N THR A 63 14.45 -9.84 -14.85
CA THR A 63 14.89 -9.15 -13.62
C THR A 63 14.41 -9.85 -12.37
N LEU A 64 13.21 -10.44 -12.41
CA LEU A 64 12.55 -11.09 -11.28
C LEU A 64 13.19 -12.44 -10.88
N GLY A 65 14.16 -12.94 -11.62
CA GLY A 65 14.90 -14.19 -11.30
C GLY A 65 16.36 -13.98 -10.90
N SER A 66 16.83 -12.73 -10.78
CA SER A 66 18.22 -12.45 -10.43
C SER A 66 18.45 -12.68 -8.92
N ASN A 67 19.33 -13.60 -8.57
CA ASN A 67 19.76 -13.83 -7.18
C ASN A 67 20.37 -12.60 -6.51
N ASP A 68 20.80 -11.60 -7.30
CA ASP A 68 21.37 -10.36 -6.78
C ASP A 68 20.29 -9.41 -6.24
N LEU A 69 19.06 -9.52 -6.74
CA LEU A 69 17.91 -8.67 -6.37
C LEU A 69 16.95 -9.35 -5.39
N MET A 70 17.00 -10.67 -5.32
CA MET A 70 16.09 -11.50 -4.57
C MET A 70 16.82 -12.34 -3.53
N GLN A 71 16.12 -12.69 -2.46
CA GLN A 71 16.59 -13.69 -1.49
C GLN A 71 15.44 -14.55 -1.01
N VAL A 72 15.76 -15.74 -0.47
CA VAL A 72 14.78 -16.63 0.15
C VAL A 72 14.56 -16.18 1.59
N PHE A 73 13.30 -16.00 1.94
CA PHE A 73 12.84 -15.70 3.31
C PHE A 73 12.10 -16.91 3.88
N PRO A 74 12.23 -17.18 5.19
CA PRO A 74 11.35 -18.14 5.86
C PRO A 74 9.92 -17.58 5.94
N PRO A 75 8.92 -18.45 6.18
CA PRO A 75 7.56 -17.98 6.50
C PRO A 75 7.58 -16.98 7.67
N ILE A 76 6.74 -15.94 7.56
CA ILE A 76 6.59 -14.95 8.63
C ILE A 76 5.95 -15.60 9.87
N ASP A 77 6.48 -15.31 11.05
CA ASP A 77 5.84 -15.71 12.31
C ASP A 77 4.71 -14.76 12.69
N LEU A 78 3.52 -15.02 12.18
CA LEU A 78 2.30 -14.27 12.48
C LEU A 78 1.79 -14.50 13.93
N SER A 79 2.39 -15.43 14.68
CA SER A 79 2.11 -15.65 16.10
C SER A 79 2.95 -14.76 17.02
N ASN A 80 3.99 -14.12 16.48
CA ASN A 80 4.91 -13.29 17.24
C ASN A 80 4.18 -12.16 17.99
N GLU A 81 4.39 -12.10 19.31
CA GLU A 81 3.68 -11.15 20.20
C GLU A 81 4.02 -9.69 19.87
N LYS A 82 5.29 -9.39 19.56
CA LYS A 82 5.71 -8.03 19.18
C LYS A 82 4.99 -7.59 17.91
N LEU A 83 4.98 -8.44 16.87
CA LEU A 83 4.27 -8.18 15.61
C LEU A 83 2.80 -7.89 15.86
N ARG A 84 2.11 -8.77 16.62
CA ARG A 84 0.68 -8.62 16.93
C ARG A 84 0.40 -7.37 17.75
N ASN A 85 1.22 -7.07 18.75
CA ASN A 85 1.07 -5.89 19.58
C ASN A 85 1.21 -4.60 18.77
N LEU A 86 2.20 -4.53 17.88
CA LEU A 86 2.39 -3.37 17.00
C LEU A 86 1.27 -3.23 15.97
N ALA A 87 0.89 -4.32 15.30
CA ALA A 87 -0.19 -4.29 14.30
C ALA A 87 -1.55 -3.91 14.91
N LYS A 88 -1.83 -4.36 16.15
CA LYS A 88 -3.06 -4.03 16.88
C LYS A 88 -3.21 -2.52 17.18
N GLN A 89 -2.10 -1.78 17.26
CA GLN A 89 -2.17 -0.34 17.54
C GLN A 89 -2.82 0.47 16.42
N PHE A 90 -2.82 -0.04 15.19
CA PHE A 90 -3.52 0.61 14.08
C PHE A 90 -5.04 0.68 14.28
N GLY A 91 -5.59 -0.16 15.17
CA GLY A 91 -7.03 -0.33 15.31
C GLY A 91 -7.62 -1.22 14.21
N PRO A 92 -8.95 -1.15 13.97
CA PRO A 92 -9.57 -1.91 12.89
C PRO A 92 -9.01 -1.49 11.53
N VAL A 93 -8.55 -2.49 10.76
CA VAL A 93 -7.98 -2.31 9.41
C VAL A 93 -8.39 -3.46 8.50
N TRP A 94 -8.30 -3.25 7.20
CA TRP A 94 -8.26 -4.33 6.23
C TRP A 94 -6.84 -4.92 6.17
N ILE A 95 -6.76 -6.24 6.06
CA ILE A 95 -5.53 -6.99 5.84
C ILE A 95 -5.72 -7.72 4.51
N ARG A 96 -4.96 -7.32 3.51
CA ARG A 96 -4.96 -7.97 2.22
C ARG A 96 -3.84 -9.00 2.18
N VAL A 97 -4.20 -10.27 2.02
CA VAL A 97 -3.26 -11.37 1.83
C VAL A 97 -3.30 -11.76 0.35
N SER A 98 -2.33 -11.28 -0.39
CA SER A 98 -2.29 -11.36 -1.85
C SER A 98 -0.85 -11.19 -2.38
N GLY A 99 -0.68 -10.61 -3.56
CA GLY A 99 0.58 -10.43 -4.27
C GLY A 99 0.73 -11.43 -5.42
N THR A 100 1.79 -11.30 -6.20
CA THR A 100 2.02 -12.12 -7.41
C THR A 100 2.06 -13.63 -7.12
N TRP A 101 2.46 -14.03 -5.91
CA TRP A 101 2.52 -15.44 -5.53
C TRP A 101 1.14 -16.07 -5.25
N ALA A 102 0.14 -15.29 -4.90
CA ALA A 102 -1.22 -15.80 -4.65
C ALA A 102 -1.78 -16.55 -5.86
N THR A 103 -1.56 -16.02 -7.07
CA THR A 103 -2.02 -16.63 -8.33
C THR A 103 -1.45 -18.03 -8.57
N LYS A 104 -0.27 -18.34 -8.02
CA LYS A 104 0.53 -19.55 -8.30
C LYS A 104 0.55 -20.55 -7.15
N THR A 105 -0.30 -20.37 -6.13
CA THR A 105 -0.23 -21.12 -4.88
C THR A 105 -1.27 -22.24 -4.84
N TYR A 106 -0.83 -23.45 -4.52
CA TYR A 106 -1.66 -24.59 -4.15
C TYR A 106 -2.03 -24.52 -2.66
N TYR A 107 -3.27 -24.83 -2.30
CA TYR A 107 -3.69 -24.85 -0.90
C TYR A 107 -3.72 -26.28 -0.37
N ASP A 108 -2.63 -26.67 0.32
CA ASP A 108 -2.45 -28.00 0.90
C ASP A 108 -3.05 -28.09 2.32
N PHE A 109 -4.37 -28.23 2.38
CA PHE A 109 -5.07 -28.37 3.67
C PHE A 109 -5.22 -29.80 4.14
N ASP A 110 -4.84 -30.77 3.30
CA ASP A 110 -4.89 -32.20 3.59
C ASP A 110 -3.50 -32.78 3.99
N GLY A 111 -2.43 -32.00 3.80
CA GLY A 111 -1.07 -32.34 4.18
C GLY A 111 -0.39 -33.32 3.21
N GLU A 112 -0.67 -33.21 1.92
CA GLU A 112 -0.10 -34.06 0.87
C GLU A 112 1.33 -33.66 0.47
N TYR A 113 1.69 -32.38 0.64
CA TYR A 113 2.94 -31.77 0.17
C TYR A 113 3.85 -31.27 1.32
N THR A 114 3.91 -32.02 2.41
CA THR A 114 4.69 -31.66 3.62
C THR A 114 6.20 -31.80 3.47
N ASP A 115 6.66 -32.42 2.40
CA ASP A 115 8.09 -32.64 2.10
C ASP A 115 8.74 -31.46 1.34
N GLY A 116 7.99 -30.41 1.09
CA GLY A 116 8.44 -29.23 0.34
C GLY A 116 8.33 -29.36 -1.18
N THR A 117 7.72 -30.44 -1.68
CA THR A 117 7.39 -30.54 -3.11
C THR A 117 6.20 -29.64 -3.44
N VAL A 118 6.12 -29.24 -4.70
CA VAL A 118 5.05 -28.38 -5.23
C VAL A 118 4.34 -29.15 -6.34
N PRO A 119 2.99 -29.17 -6.36
CA PRO A 119 2.26 -29.84 -7.44
C PRO A 119 2.57 -29.23 -8.82
N ASP A 120 2.47 -30.05 -9.85
CA ASP A 120 2.69 -29.62 -11.24
C ASP A 120 1.78 -28.41 -11.59
N GLY A 121 2.37 -27.40 -12.23
CA GLY A 121 1.69 -26.18 -12.65
C GLY A 121 1.47 -25.13 -11.54
N TYR A 122 1.85 -25.43 -10.30
CA TYR A 122 1.95 -24.45 -9.21
C TYR A 122 3.41 -24.09 -8.95
N LEU A 123 3.64 -22.98 -8.28
CA LEU A 123 4.99 -22.54 -7.89
C LEU A 123 5.15 -22.39 -6.38
N ASN A 124 4.08 -22.56 -5.63
CA ASN A 124 4.07 -22.37 -4.18
C ASN A 124 3.01 -23.25 -3.52
N VAL A 125 3.18 -23.53 -2.23
CA VAL A 125 2.22 -24.27 -1.41
C VAL A 125 1.92 -23.49 -0.15
N LEU A 126 0.63 -23.30 0.12
CA LEU A 126 0.13 -22.78 1.39
C LEU A 126 -0.37 -23.95 2.24
N THR A 127 0.29 -24.21 3.37
CA THR A 127 -0.18 -25.24 4.30
C THR A 127 -1.35 -24.73 5.15
N LYS A 128 -2.11 -25.67 5.70
CA LYS A 128 -3.20 -25.38 6.63
C LYS A 128 -2.72 -24.59 7.85
N GLU A 129 -1.57 -24.95 8.40
CA GLU A 129 -0.96 -24.29 9.57
C GLU A 129 -0.60 -22.84 9.28
N GLN A 130 -0.04 -22.58 8.10
CA GLN A 130 0.26 -21.20 7.66
C GLN A 130 -1.01 -20.37 7.54
N TRP A 131 -2.08 -20.95 6.98
CA TRP A 131 -3.36 -20.27 6.87
C TRP A 131 -4.04 -20.03 8.22
N VAL A 132 -3.98 -20.99 9.14
CA VAL A 132 -4.39 -20.80 10.55
C VAL A 132 -3.63 -19.63 11.17
N GLY A 133 -2.32 -19.52 10.91
CA GLY A 133 -1.52 -18.37 11.37
C GLY A 133 -2.05 -17.03 10.87
N VAL A 134 -2.50 -16.95 9.60
CA VAL A 134 -3.14 -15.75 9.04
C VAL A 134 -4.46 -15.46 9.75
N LEU A 135 -5.33 -16.46 9.91
CA LEU A 135 -6.65 -16.27 10.53
C LEU A 135 -6.53 -15.86 12.00
N ASP A 136 -5.60 -16.45 12.74
CA ASP A 136 -5.30 -16.08 14.12
C ASP A 136 -4.74 -14.67 14.23
N PHE A 137 -3.89 -14.26 13.29
CA PHE A 137 -3.37 -12.91 13.23
C PHE A 137 -4.50 -11.89 12.99
N VAL A 138 -5.33 -12.11 11.97
CA VAL A 138 -6.49 -11.25 11.65
C VAL A 138 -7.39 -11.08 12.88
N LYS A 139 -7.69 -12.19 13.55
CA LYS A 139 -8.50 -12.19 14.79
C LYS A 139 -7.82 -11.43 15.93
N ALA A 140 -6.51 -11.64 16.12
CA ALA A 140 -5.75 -11.01 17.20
C ALA A 140 -5.68 -9.48 17.06
N VAL A 141 -5.62 -8.96 15.83
CA VAL A 141 -5.55 -7.52 15.56
C VAL A 141 -6.92 -6.88 15.33
N GLY A 142 -7.99 -7.68 15.25
CA GLY A 142 -9.35 -7.19 14.98
C GLY A 142 -9.51 -6.68 13.56
N GLY A 143 -8.78 -7.26 12.60
CA GLY A 143 -8.79 -6.88 11.19
C GLY A 143 -9.90 -7.55 10.40
N LYS A 144 -10.08 -7.11 9.15
CA LYS A 144 -10.90 -7.70 8.11
C LYS A 144 -10.01 -8.28 7.02
N LEU A 145 -10.40 -9.43 6.48
CA LEU A 145 -9.57 -10.17 5.53
C LEU A 145 -10.02 -9.95 4.08
N LEU A 146 -9.08 -9.51 3.23
CA LEU A 146 -9.19 -9.51 1.78
C LEU A 146 -8.16 -10.48 1.20
N VAL A 147 -8.53 -11.29 0.20
CA VAL A 147 -7.64 -12.23 -0.48
C VAL A 147 -7.79 -12.17 -1.99
N SER A 148 -6.75 -12.61 -2.71
CA SER A 148 -6.85 -13.10 -4.08
C SER A 148 -6.67 -14.63 -4.10
N VAL A 149 -7.03 -15.27 -5.23
CA VAL A 149 -7.07 -16.72 -5.33
C VAL A 149 -6.15 -17.24 -6.44
N SER A 150 -5.90 -18.55 -6.42
CA SER A 150 -5.12 -19.24 -7.44
C SER A 150 -5.79 -19.17 -8.80
N ASN A 151 -4.98 -18.88 -9.82
CA ASN A 151 -5.37 -18.84 -11.23
C ASN A 151 -4.15 -19.14 -12.11
N CYS A 152 -3.70 -20.38 -12.12
CA CYS A 152 -2.48 -20.81 -12.81
C CYS A 152 -2.67 -22.14 -13.54
N GLU A 153 -1.64 -22.57 -14.27
CA GLU A 153 -1.64 -23.81 -15.06
C GLU A 153 -1.97 -25.07 -14.24
N GLY A 154 -1.63 -25.08 -12.95
CA GLY A 154 -1.96 -26.20 -12.06
C GLY A 154 -3.44 -26.32 -11.74
N LEU A 155 -4.22 -25.24 -11.91
CA LEU A 155 -5.64 -25.22 -11.65
C LEU A 155 -6.47 -25.48 -12.92
N HIS A 156 -6.08 -24.87 -14.06
CA HIS A 156 -6.76 -24.99 -15.36
C HIS A 156 -5.87 -24.53 -16.50
N THR A 157 -6.30 -24.74 -17.73
CA THR A 157 -5.63 -24.20 -18.94
C THR A 157 -6.34 -22.93 -19.44
N ALA A 158 -5.75 -22.22 -20.39
CA ALA A 158 -6.40 -21.03 -20.98
C ALA A 158 -7.72 -21.36 -21.68
N GLU A 159 -7.81 -22.55 -22.30
CA GLU A 159 -9.02 -23.02 -22.99
C GLU A 159 -10.11 -23.51 -22.03
N GLU A 160 -9.74 -23.93 -20.83
CA GLU A 160 -10.67 -24.38 -19.80
C GLU A 160 -11.02 -23.22 -18.85
N PRO A 161 -12.30 -23.05 -18.48
CA PRO A 161 -12.66 -22.00 -17.57
C PRO A 161 -12.09 -22.27 -16.16
N TRP A 162 -11.79 -21.18 -15.43
CA TRP A 162 -11.46 -21.25 -14.02
C TRP A 162 -12.51 -22.05 -13.22
N ASN A 163 -12.07 -22.76 -12.21
CA ASN A 163 -12.94 -23.52 -11.32
C ASN A 163 -12.62 -23.22 -9.84
N PRO A 164 -13.60 -23.37 -8.92
CA PRO A 164 -13.45 -22.94 -7.54
C PRO A 164 -12.72 -23.94 -6.62
N SER A 165 -12.16 -25.03 -7.12
CA SER A 165 -11.67 -26.13 -6.27
C SER A 165 -10.64 -25.70 -5.23
N GLU A 166 -9.69 -24.80 -5.60
CA GLU A 166 -8.74 -24.26 -4.66
C GLU A 166 -9.37 -23.15 -3.78
N ALA A 167 -10.09 -22.22 -4.38
CA ALA A 167 -10.75 -21.15 -3.65
C ALA A 167 -11.72 -21.70 -2.57
N GLU A 168 -12.46 -22.76 -2.87
CA GLU A 168 -13.38 -23.40 -1.92
C GLU A 168 -12.67 -23.87 -0.65
N LYS A 169 -11.47 -24.46 -0.77
CA LYS A 169 -10.67 -24.87 0.41
C LYS A 169 -10.42 -23.67 1.33
N LEU A 170 -9.98 -22.55 0.75
CA LEU A 170 -9.62 -21.34 1.48
C LEU A 170 -10.85 -20.71 2.16
N PHE A 171 -11.92 -20.51 1.41
CA PHE A 171 -13.14 -19.84 1.87
C PHE A 171 -13.92 -20.69 2.88
N ALA A 172 -14.11 -21.98 2.60
CA ALA A 172 -14.84 -22.88 3.49
C ALA A 172 -14.12 -23.01 4.83
N PHE A 173 -12.80 -23.24 4.80
CA PHE A 173 -12.03 -23.35 6.03
C PHE A 173 -12.02 -22.06 6.84
N SER A 174 -11.84 -20.89 6.21
CA SER A 174 -11.87 -19.59 6.88
C SER A 174 -13.20 -19.32 7.58
N LYS A 175 -14.31 -19.65 6.91
CA LYS A 175 -15.66 -19.52 7.46
C LYS A 175 -15.88 -20.46 8.65
N GLU A 176 -15.47 -21.72 8.54
CA GLU A 176 -15.56 -22.71 9.62
C GLU A 176 -14.70 -22.32 10.82
N TYR A 177 -13.51 -21.76 10.57
CA TYR A 177 -12.60 -21.28 11.60
C TYR A 177 -13.12 -20.05 12.35
N GLY A 178 -14.14 -19.38 11.83
CA GLY A 178 -14.76 -18.19 12.42
C GLY A 178 -14.08 -16.87 12.06
N VAL A 179 -13.29 -16.87 10.98
CA VAL A 179 -12.70 -15.67 10.36
C VAL A 179 -13.01 -15.72 8.86
N PRO A 180 -14.23 -15.34 8.46
CA PRO A 180 -14.61 -15.39 7.05
C PRO A 180 -13.77 -14.42 6.21
N ILE A 181 -13.58 -14.73 4.95
CA ILE A 181 -13.03 -13.79 3.97
C ILE A 181 -14.12 -12.76 3.66
N GLU A 182 -13.87 -11.49 4.00
CA GLU A 182 -14.87 -10.41 3.92
C GLU A 182 -14.79 -9.64 2.60
N ALA A 183 -13.65 -9.73 1.89
CA ALA A 183 -13.50 -9.19 0.54
C ALA A 183 -12.59 -10.10 -0.30
N ALA A 184 -12.82 -10.14 -1.59
CA ALA A 184 -12.03 -10.94 -2.51
C ALA A 184 -11.80 -10.22 -3.84
N GLU A 185 -10.59 -10.36 -4.35
CA GLU A 185 -10.21 -10.01 -5.72
C GLU A 185 -9.89 -11.30 -6.49
N PHE A 186 -10.16 -11.33 -7.79
CA PHE A 186 -9.93 -12.53 -8.58
C PHE A 186 -8.44 -12.83 -8.73
N SER A 187 -7.64 -11.81 -9.02
CA SER A 187 -6.19 -11.96 -9.19
C SER A 187 -5.45 -10.67 -8.88
N ASN A 188 -4.19 -10.82 -8.46
CA ASN A 188 -3.25 -9.72 -8.31
C ASN A 188 -2.73 -9.28 -9.69
N GLU A 189 -2.75 -7.97 -9.98
CA GLU A 189 -2.16 -7.34 -11.17
C GLU A 189 -2.48 -8.06 -12.49
N PRO A 190 -3.75 -8.36 -12.77
CA PRO A 190 -4.14 -9.17 -13.93
C PRO A 190 -3.79 -8.53 -15.28
N ASN A 191 -3.53 -7.24 -15.30
CA ASN A 191 -3.13 -6.52 -16.50
C ASN A 191 -1.71 -6.86 -16.99
N MET A 192 -0.90 -7.56 -16.17
CA MET A 192 0.39 -8.16 -16.56
C MET A 192 0.22 -9.63 -17.00
N LEU A 193 -0.66 -9.92 -17.94
CA LEU A 193 -1.10 -11.28 -18.30
C LEU A 193 0.02 -12.33 -18.40
N SER A 194 1.19 -11.96 -18.91
CA SER A 194 2.33 -12.89 -19.06
C SER A 194 3.17 -13.09 -17.80
N ASP A 195 3.04 -12.23 -16.81
CA ASP A 195 3.97 -12.14 -15.68
C ASP A 195 3.32 -12.46 -14.32
N THR A 196 1.99 -12.57 -14.27
CA THR A 196 1.24 -12.88 -13.04
C THR A 196 1.20 -14.38 -12.69
N GLY A 197 1.53 -15.26 -13.65
CA GLY A 197 1.51 -16.70 -13.49
C GLY A 197 0.23 -17.36 -13.97
N PHE A 198 -0.57 -16.67 -14.74
CA PHE A 198 -1.72 -17.24 -15.44
C PHE A 198 -1.31 -18.41 -16.36
N PRO A 199 -2.28 -19.29 -16.75
CA PRO A 199 -2.00 -20.36 -17.68
C PRO A 199 -1.35 -19.86 -18.98
N PRO A 200 -0.45 -20.64 -19.60
CA PRO A 200 0.14 -20.26 -20.88
C PRO A 200 -0.92 -19.94 -21.93
N GLY A 201 -0.76 -18.80 -22.64
CA GLY A 201 -1.72 -18.34 -23.65
C GLY A 201 -2.96 -17.64 -23.13
N TYR A 202 -3.05 -17.38 -21.83
CA TYR A 202 -4.15 -16.67 -21.21
C TYR A 202 -4.29 -15.23 -21.72
N THR A 203 -5.51 -14.82 -22.06
CA THR A 203 -5.82 -13.52 -22.65
C THR A 203 -6.73 -12.69 -21.74
N ASP A 204 -6.92 -11.42 -22.09
CA ASP A 204 -7.91 -10.54 -21.46
C ASP A 204 -9.35 -11.09 -21.56
N ALA A 205 -9.67 -11.77 -22.67
CA ALA A 205 -10.99 -12.42 -22.83
C ALA A 205 -11.17 -13.60 -21.86
N ASP A 206 -10.10 -14.38 -21.63
CA ASP A 206 -10.11 -15.46 -20.64
C ASP A 206 -10.26 -14.90 -19.23
N TYR A 207 -9.55 -13.79 -18.91
CA TYR A 207 -9.68 -13.11 -17.65
C TYR A 207 -11.13 -12.64 -17.39
N ARG A 208 -11.79 -11.99 -18.36
CA ARG A 208 -13.19 -11.56 -18.22
C ARG A 208 -14.14 -12.72 -17.96
N ARG A 209 -13.97 -13.84 -18.72
CA ARG A 209 -14.74 -15.08 -18.52
C ARG A 209 -14.57 -15.60 -17.09
N ASP A 210 -13.35 -15.71 -16.65
CA ASP A 210 -13.00 -16.37 -15.38
C ASP A 210 -13.30 -15.48 -14.16
N GLN A 211 -13.12 -14.18 -14.28
CA GLN A 211 -13.58 -13.21 -13.27
C GLN A 211 -15.09 -13.28 -13.06
N ASP A 212 -15.87 -13.38 -14.15
CA ASP A 212 -17.33 -13.54 -14.05
C ASP A 212 -17.69 -14.86 -13.34
N LEU A 213 -16.99 -15.95 -13.60
CA LEU A 213 -17.20 -17.24 -12.93
C LEU A 213 -16.84 -17.14 -11.44
N PHE A 214 -15.71 -16.54 -11.10
CA PHE A 214 -15.28 -16.35 -9.73
C PHE A 214 -16.30 -15.52 -8.92
N PHE A 215 -16.69 -14.36 -9.42
CA PHE A 215 -17.64 -13.50 -8.70
C PHE A 215 -19.08 -14.05 -8.71
N THR A 216 -19.48 -14.85 -9.70
CA THR A 216 -20.72 -15.61 -9.64
C THR A 216 -20.66 -16.59 -8.48
N TRP A 217 -19.59 -17.38 -8.38
CA TRP A 217 -19.39 -18.32 -7.30
C TRP A 217 -19.37 -17.65 -5.92
N ILE A 218 -18.68 -16.49 -5.79
CA ILE A 218 -18.69 -15.69 -4.55
C ILE A 218 -20.12 -15.30 -4.16
N LYS A 219 -20.88 -14.70 -5.09
CA LYS A 219 -22.23 -14.22 -4.78
C LYS A 219 -23.21 -15.32 -4.45
N GLU A 220 -23.01 -16.53 -4.98
CA GLU A 220 -23.84 -17.70 -4.69
C GLU A 220 -23.51 -18.36 -3.33
N ASN A 221 -22.23 -18.42 -2.95
CA ASN A 221 -21.77 -19.18 -1.78
C ASN A 221 -21.37 -18.31 -0.58
N TYR A 222 -20.92 -17.07 -0.85
CA TYR A 222 -20.42 -16.11 0.14
C TYR A 222 -20.98 -14.70 -0.13
N PRO A 223 -22.31 -14.51 -0.09
CA PRO A 223 -22.98 -13.28 -0.57
C PRO A 223 -22.58 -12.01 0.20
N GLU A 224 -22.03 -12.14 1.41
CA GLU A 224 -21.55 -11.00 2.22
C GLU A 224 -20.10 -10.59 1.84
N CYS A 225 -19.41 -11.39 1.02
CA CYS A 225 -18.05 -11.09 0.59
C CYS A 225 -18.07 -10.01 -0.49
N ILE A 226 -17.30 -8.95 -0.28
CA ILE A 226 -17.17 -7.80 -1.19
C ILE A 226 -16.34 -8.21 -2.40
N CYS A 227 -16.87 -8.01 -3.60
CA CYS A 227 -16.15 -8.24 -4.85
C CYS A 227 -15.30 -7.03 -5.22
N VAL A 228 -13.98 -7.18 -5.20
CA VAL A 228 -13.01 -6.11 -5.43
C VAL A 228 -12.24 -6.36 -6.73
N GLY A 229 -12.04 -5.34 -7.54
CA GLY A 229 -11.23 -5.47 -8.76
C GLY A 229 -11.13 -4.18 -9.57
N PRO A 230 -10.28 -4.18 -10.61
CA PRO A 230 -9.45 -5.28 -11.09
C PRO A 230 -8.05 -5.37 -10.45
N SER A 231 -7.65 -4.46 -9.56
CA SER A 231 -6.32 -4.44 -8.91
C SER A 231 -5.15 -4.38 -9.91
N THR A 232 -5.26 -3.50 -10.89
CA THR A 232 -4.26 -3.31 -11.94
C THR A 232 -3.07 -2.47 -11.44
N VAL A 233 -1.87 -2.75 -11.96
CA VAL A 233 -0.67 -1.92 -11.75
C VAL A 233 -0.32 -1.16 -13.02
N GLY A 234 -0.28 0.18 -12.95
CA GLY A 234 0.00 0.99 -14.13
C GLY A 234 -1.04 0.81 -15.26
N GLY A 235 -0.69 1.16 -16.48
CA GLY A 235 -1.63 1.21 -17.59
C GLY A 235 -2.56 2.43 -17.51
N ASP A 236 -3.65 2.44 -18.27
CA ASP A 236 -4.73 3.46 -18.22
C ASP A 236 -4.29 4.94 -18.24
N ASN A 237 -3.10 5.22 -18.80
CA ASN A 237 -2.49 6.56 -18.83
C ASN A 237 -2.15 7.16 -17.45
N VAL A 238 -1.98 6.36 -16.42
CA VAL A 238 -1.43 6.84 -15.16
C VAL A 238 0.07 7.16 -15.28
N VAL A 239 0.55 8.07 -14.46
CA VAL A 239 1.98 8.43 -14.42
C VAL A 239 2.76 7.32 -13.73
N LEU A 240 3.66 6.67 -14.48
CA LEU A 240 4.61 5.69 -13.96
C LEU A 240 6.00 6.33 -13.82
N GLY A 241 6.36 6.68 -12.59
CA GLY A 241 7.68 7.24 -12.30
C GLY A 241 7.94 8.63 -12.88
N LYS A 242 9.20 9.00 -12.95
CA LYS A 242 9.65 10.35 -13.30
C LYS A 242 9.36 10.77 -14.75
N SER A 243 9.17 9.84 -15.66
CA SER A 243 9.00 10.20 -17.09
C SER A 243 7.75 11.03 -17.40
N GLY A 244 6.84 11.20 -16.45
CA GLY A 244 5.75 12.18 -16.50
C GLY A 244 4.69 11.96 -17.56
N LYS A 245 4.82 10.93 -18.37
CA LYS A 245 3.81 10.51 -19.34
C LYS A 245 3.51 9.05 -19.13
N ALA A 246 2.27 8.73 -19.08
CA ALA A 246 1.68 7.42 -19.05
C ALA A 246 2.63 6.31 -19.54
N GLY A 247 3.40 5.75 -18.66
CA GLY A 247 4.25 4.58 -18.86
C GLY A 247 5.22 4.59 -20.05
N ILE A 248 5.45 5.73 -20.72
CA ILE A 248 5.83 5.68 -22.11
C ILE A 248 6.91 6.67 -22.44
N GLN A 249 8.10 6.63 -21.87
CA GLN A 249 9.08 7.51 -22.52
C GLN A 249 10.52 7.02 -22.65
N THR A 250 10.92 5.94 -22.01
CA THR A 250 12.28 5.44 -22.20
C THR A 250 12.39 3.93 -22.04
N GLY A 251 12.79 3.24 -23.07
CA GLY A 251 13.31 1.86 -23.01
C GLY A 251 12.40 0.83 -22.33
N GLY A 252 12.79 0.37 -21.15
CA GLY A 252 12.12 -0.73 -20.46
C GLY A 252 10.72 -0.41 -19.93
N VAL A 253 10.47 0.81 -19.45
CA VAL A 253 9.14 1.25 -19.00
C VAL A 253 8.17 1.31 -20.18
N GLU A 254 8.64 1.78 -21.35
CA GLU A 254 7.83 1.79 -22.56
C GLU A 254 7.46 0.37 -23.02
N GLN A 255 8.40 -0.57 -22.92
CA GLN A 255 8.13 -1.97 -23.26
C GLN A 255 7.16 -2.62 -22.27
N LEU A 256 7.29 -2.34 -20.98
CA LEU A 256 6.36 -2.82 -19.97
C LEU A 256 4.96 -2.24 -20.21
N ALA A 257 4.83 -0.93 -20.40
CA ALA A 257 3.55 -0.29 -20.66
C ALA A 257 2.82 -0.85 -21.89
N LYS A 258 3.57 -1.24 -22.93
CA LYS A 258 2.99 -1.89 -24.13
C LYS A 258 2.49 -3.31 -23.86
N LYS A 259 2.95 -3.96 -22.79
CA LYS A 259 2.50 -5.30 -22.39
C LYS A 259 1.35 -5.29 -21.40
N LEU A 260 1.02 -4.12 -20.81
CA LEU A 260 -0.07 -4.00 -19.86
C LEU A 260 -1.41 -3.85 -20.58
N CYS A 261 -2.39 -4.65 -20.18
CA CYS A 261 -3.78 -4.40 -20.55
C CYS A 261 -4.31 -3.17 -19.81
N ASN A 262 -5.18 -2.41 -20.48
CA ASN A 262 -5.93 -1.35 -19.81
C ASN A 262 -7.11 -1.95 -19.03
N THR A 263 -7.66 -1.20 -18.10
CA THR A 263 -8.83 -1.60 -17.32
C THR A 263 -10.04 -1.93 -18.22
N ASP A 264 -10.24 -1.17 -19.30
CA ASP A 264 -11.30 -1.46 -20.27
C ASP A 264 -11.17 -2.86 -20.90
N GLU A 265 -9.94 -3.29 -21.24
CA GLU A 265 -9.70 -4.64 -21.79
C GLU A 265 -10.02 -5.74 -20.79
N LEU A 266 -9.89 -5.48 -19.48
CA LEU A 266 -10.19 -6.44 -18.43
C LEU A 266 -11.65 -6.44 -17.98
N LEU A 267 -12.38 -5.34 -18.12
CA LEU A 267 -13.73 -5.18 -17.55
C LEU A 267 -14.85 -5.00 -18.56
N GLU A 268 -14.54 -4.56 -19.80
CA GLU A 268 -15.61 -4.34 -20.77
C GLU A 268 -16.29 -5.65 -21.21
N GLY A 269 -17.60 -5.72 -20.96
CA GLY A 269 -18.41 -6.90 -21.26
C GLY A 269 -18.47 -7.95 -20.16
N THR A 270 -17.86 -7.71 -18.98
CA THR A 270 -18.12 -8.55 -17.79
C THR A 270 -19.58 -8.43 -17.37
N LYS A 271 -20.11 -9.52 -16.78
CA LYS A 271 -21.55 -9.65 -16.47
C LYS A 271 -21.82 -9.49 -14.98
N VAL A 272 -20.85 -9.82 -14.14
CA VAL A 272 -20.97 -9.74 -12.70
C VAL A 272 -20.34 -8.43 -12.22
N PRO A 273 -21.14 -7.52 -11.63
CA PRO A 273 -20.61 -6.24 -11.18
C PRO A 273 -19.66 -6.42 -10.00
N LEU A 274 -18.61 -5.62 -9.98
CA LEU A 274 -17.77 -5.40 -8.80
C LEU A 274 -18.50 -4.53 -7.78
N ASP A 275 -18.19 -4.72 -6.51
CA ASP A 275 -18.69 -3.87 -5.43
C ASP A 275 -17.74 -2.70 -5.17
N MET A 276 -16.42 -2.91 -5.31
CA MET A 276 -15.38 -1.88 -5.14
C MET A 276 -14.42 -1.89 -6.34
N PHE A 277 -14.04 -0.69 -6.78
CA PHE A 277 -13.04 -0.52 -7.84
C PHE A 277 -11.64 -0.47 -7.23
N SER A 278 -10.68 -1.25 -7.75
CA SER A 278 -9.34 -1.29 -7.19
C SER A 278 -8.22 -1.14 -8.22
N TYR A 279 -7.10 -0.60 -7.73
CA TYR A 279 -5.86 -0.42 -8.49
C TYR A 279 -4.66 -0.38 -7.54
N HIS A 280 -3.45 -0.51 -8.07
CA HIS A 280 -2.20 -0.33 -7.35
C HIS A 280 -1.61 1.04 -7.64
N CYS A 281 -1.09 1.71 -6.62
CA CYS A 281 -0.48 3.03 -6.71
C CYS A 281 0.96 3.00 -6.20
N TYR A 282 1.90 2.70 -7.10
CA TYR A 282 3.32 2.91 -6.83
C TYR A 282 3.78 4.20 -7.50
N TYR A 283 4.60 4.99 -6.78
CA TYR A 283 5.07 6.26 -7.29
C TYR A 283 6.15 6.12 -8.37
N GLY A 284 6.72 4.92 -8.48
CA GLY A 284 7.69 4.55 -9.51
C GLY A 284 8.17 3.13 -9.33
N VAL A 285 9.37 2.86 -9.84
CA VAL A 285 10.09 1.60 -9.62
C VAL A 285 11.34 1.85 -8.78
N SER A 286 11.69 0.86 -7.98
CA SER A 286 12.86 0.93 -7.09
C SER A 286 14.17 0.97 -7.88
N GLU A 287 15.26 1.34 -7.20
CA GLU A 287 16.61 1.27 -7.75
C GLU A 287 16.95 -0.12 -8.30
N ARG A 288 16.34 -1.19 -7.74
CA ARG A 288 16.52 -2.58 -8.22
C ARG A 288 16.11 -2.73 -9.69
N LEU A 289 15.11 -2.00 -10.10
CA LEU A 289 14.54 -2.05 -11.44
C LEU A 289 14.94 -0.87 -12.33
N ALA A 290 15.67 0.10 -11.79
CA ALA A 290 16.03 1.34 -12.49
C ALA A 290 16.84 1.08 -13.78
N THR A 291 17.69 0.07 -13.81
CA THR A 291 18.47 -0.30 -15.01
C THR A 291 17.58 -0.85 -16.10
N ALA A 292 16.55 -1.63 -15.75
CA ALA A 292 15.60 -2.20 -16.71
C ALA A 292 14.51 -1.20 -17.10
N MET A 293 14.18 -0.26 -16.19
CA MET A 293 13.10 0.73 -16.35
C MET A 293 13.57 2.14 -15.96
N PRO A 294 14.55 2.72 -16.67
CA PRO A 294 15.21 3.95 -16.24
C PRO A 294 14.28 5.16 -16.12
N GLY A 295 13.20 5.21 -16.89
CA GLY A 295 12.19 6.26 -16.77
C GLY A 295 11.21 6.10 -15.60
N GLY A 296 11.24 4.95 -14.93
CA GLY A 296 10.33 4.63 -13.82
C GLY A 296 10.86 5.02 -12.43
N HIS A 297 12.16 5.29 -12.32
CA HIS A 297 12.80 5.60 -11.05
C HIS A 297 12.84 7.11 -10.76
N TRP A 298 12.64 7.47 -9.49
CA TRP A 298 12.78 8.83 -9.00
C TRP A 298 14.10 9.01 -8.22
N PRO A 299 14.92 10.03 -8.55
CA PRO A 299 16.04 10.37 -7.69
C PRO A 299 15.55 10.85 -6.32
N VAL A 300 16.29 10.52 -5.28
CA VAL A 300 15.91 10.87 -3.90
C VAL A 300 15.68 12.37 -3.69
N GLU A 301 16.41 13.22 -4.38
CA GLU A 301 16.32 14.69 -4.30
C GLU A 301 14.98 15.24 -4.81
N GLU A 302 14.25 14.46 -5.58
CA GLU A 302 12.96 14.85 -6.17
C GLU A 302 11.76 14.29 -5.41
N THR A 303 11.96 13.47 -4.38
CA THR A 303 10.88 12.77 -3.68
C THR A 303 10.03 13.64 -2.74
N THR A 304 10.43 14.90 -2.57
CA THR A 304 9.61 15.93 -1.90
C THR A 304 8.98 16.92 -2.86
N SER A 305 9.20 16.76 -4.18
CA SER A 305 8.66 17.67 -5.20
C SER A 305 7.14 17.51 -5.39
N GLU A 306 6.49 18.58 -5.86
CA GLU A 306 5.07 18.56 -6.23
C GLU A 306 4.77 17.52 -7.32
N ALA A 307 5.70 17.27 -8.23
CA ALA A 307 5.54 16.26 -9.27
C ALA A 307 5.48 14.85 -8.69
N TYR A 308 6.33 14.53 -7.71
CA TYR A 308 6.33 13.25 -7.02
C TYR A 308 5.10 13.11 -6.11
N LEU A 309 4.85 14.07 -5.24
CA LEU A 309 3.74 14.03 -4.29
C LEU A 309 2.37 14.09 -4.98
N GLY A 310 2.27 14.64 -6.19
CA GLY A 310 1.06 14.69 -6.99
C GLY A 310 0.64 13.36 -7.64
N ILE A 311 1.44 12.30 -7.51
CA ILE A 311 1.16 11.01 -8.17
C ILE A 311 -0.14 10.39 -7.67
N THR A 312 -0.43 10.40 -6.37
CA THR A 312 -1.70 9.89 -5.83
C THR A 312 -2.90 10.59 -6.45
N ALA A 313 -2.85 11.91 -6.57
CA ALA A 313 -3.93 12.68 -7.20
C ALA A 313 -4.09 12.32 -8.69
N ASN A 314 -3.00 12.12 -9.41
CA ASN A 314 -3.02 11.69 -10.80
C ASN A 314 -3.72 10.32 -10.96
N TYR A 315 -3.36 9.35 -10.13
CA TYR A 315 -4.01 8.03 -10.12
C TYR A 315 -5.50 8.14 -9.79
N ALA A 316 -5.85 8.86 -8.72
CA ALA A 316 -7.24 9.03 -8.31
C ALA A 316 -8.10 9.67 -9.42
N HIS A 317 -7.60 10.72 -10.08
CA HIS A 317 -8.32 11.38 -11.19
C HIS A 317 -8.46 10.46 -12.41
N THR A 318 -7.41 9.72 -12.77
CA THR A 318 -7.44 8.81 -13.92
C THR A 318 -8.44 7.68 -13.69
N TYR A 319 -8.39 7.04 -12.52
CA TYR A 319 -9.25 5.91 -12.21
C TYR A 319 -10.68 6.29 -11.81
N ALA A 320 -10.96 7.55 -11.43
CA ALA A 320 -12.31 7.98 -11.08
C ALA A 320 -13.31 7.75 -12.23
N ALA A 321 -12.92 8.05 -13.47
CA ALA A 321 -13.79 7.84 -14.65
C ALA A 321 -14.05 6.35 -14.92
N LEU A 322 -13.07 5.49 -14.70
CA LEU A 322 -13.19 4.04 -14.85
C LEU A 322 -14.05 3.46 -13.71
N ARG A 323 -13.84 3.89 -12.47
CA ARG A 323 -14.70 3.55 -11.35
C ARG A 323 -16.17 3.90 -11.64
N ASP A 324 -16.43 5.14 -12.09
CA ASP A 324 -17.81 5.59 -12.37
C ASP A 324 -18.47 4.80 -13.52
N ARG A 325 -17.65 4.29 -14.46
CA ARG A 325 -18.12 3.44 -15.56
C ARG A 325 -18.42 2.00 -15.12
N TYR A 326 -17.53 1.37 -14.36
CA TYR A 326 -17.60 -0.06 -14.05
C TYR A 326 -18.18 -0.37 -12.66
N VAL A 327 -18.05 0.55 -11.71
CA VAL A 327 -18.50 0.40 -10.33
C VAL A 327 -19.20 1.69 -9.86
N PRO A 328 -20.26 2.12 -10.54
CA PRO A 328 -20.92 3.39 -10.22
C PRO A 328 -21.39 3.44 -8.77
N GLY A 329 -20.92 4.43 -8.03
CA GLY A 329 -21.20 4.61 -6.60
C GLY A 329 -20.34 3.75 -5.66
N GLY A 330 -19.43 2.93 -6.17
CA GLY A 330 -18.48 2.17 -5.36
C GLY A 330 -17.31 3.02 -4.88
N GLU A 331 -16.64 2.54 -3.82
CA GLU A 331 -15.39 3.13 -3.36
C GLU A 331 -14.23 2.81 -4.30
N MET A 332 -13.16 3.60 -4.18
CA MET A 332 -11.86 3.30 -4.81
C MET A 332 -10.93 2.69 -3.78
N TRP A 333 -10.41 1.50 -4.04
CA TRP A 333 -9.46 0.83 -3.18
C TRP A 333 -8.07 0.78 -3.83
N ILE A 334 -7.09 1.41 -3.21
CA ILE A 334 -5.68 1.23 -3.57
C ILE A 334 -5.22 -0.06 -2.90
N THR A 335 -5.33 -1.17 -3.60
CA THR A 335 -5.05 -2.51 -3.02
C THR A 335 -3.56 -2.81 -2.83
N GLU A 336 -2.69 -2.02 -3.46
CA GLU A 336 -1.28 -1.90 -3.09
C GLU A 336 -0.82 -0.44 -3.25
N SER A 337 -0.07 0.04 -2.27
CA SER A 337 0.55 1.36 -2.30
C SER A 337 1.95 1.34 -1.70
N GLY A 338 2.86 2.09 -2.29
CA GLY A 338 4.22 2.27 -1.80
C GLY A 338 4.99 3.32 -2.58
N ASP A 339 6.18 3.63 -2.10
CA ASP A 339 7.10 4.56 -2.74
C ASP A 339 7.55 4.08 -4.13
N ALA A 340 7.74 2.75 -4.26
CA ALA A 340 8.16 2.15 -5.52
C ALA A 340 7.81 0.66 -5.59
N GLY A 341 7.32 0.20 -6.73
CA GLY A 341 7.25 -1.22 -7.06
C GLY A 341 8.65 -1.84 -7.12
N GLY A 342 8.76 -3.12 -6.75
CA GLY A 342 10.06 -3.80 -6.67
C GLY A 342 10.71 -3.67 -5.30
N GLY A 343 9.93 -3.70 -4.22
CA GLY A 343 10.40 -3.80 -2.85
C GLY A 343 10.78 -2.47 -2.19
N GLY A 344 10.44 -1.34 -2.78
CA GLY A 344 10.76 -0.01 -2.30
C GLY A 344 12.15 0.46 -2.67
N ASN A 345 12.37 1.76 -2.58
CA ASN A 345 13.65 2.44 -2.79
C ASN A 345 14.56 2.29 -1.56
N THR A 346 15.83 2.67 -1.69
CA THR A 346 16.79 2.68 -0.57
C THR A 346 16.30 3.56 0.59
N TRP A 347 15.48 4.57 0.31
CA TRP A 347 14.91 5.49 1.30
C TRP A 347 13.51 5.11 1.81
N ALA A 348 12.90 4.02 1.33
CA ALA A 348 11.56 3.57 1.72
C ALA A 348 11.42 3.30 3.23
N SER A 349 12.49 2.90 3.89
CA SER A 349 12.52 2.65 5.34
C SER A 349 12.93 3.88 6.18
N THR A 350 12.93 5.08 5.59
CA THR A 350 13.37 6.32 6.21
C THR A 350 12.24 7.33 6.41
N TYR A 351 12.54 8.48 6.98
CA TYR A 351 11.56 9.54 7.18
C TYR A 351 10.97 10.10 5.86
N LEU A 352 11.66 9.97 4.73
CA LEU A 352 11.10 10.38 3.43
C LEU A 352 9.77 9.66 3.11
N GLU A 353 9.65 8.39 3.48
CA GLU A 353 8.40 7.65 3.31
C GLU A 353 7.23 8.23 4.13
N VAL A 354 7.52 8.88 5.25
CA VAL A 354 6.49 9.55 6.07
C VAL A 354 5.80 10.67 5.31
N ILE A 355 6.60 11.50 4.60
CA ILE A 355 6.08 12.61 3.79
C ILE A 355 5.18 12.06 2.68
N ARG A 356 5.65 11.03 1.97
CA ARG A 356 4.87 10.38 0.90
C ARG A 356 3.57 9.77 1.42
N LEU A 357 3.66 8.94 2.46
CA LEU A 357 2.51 8.21 3.01
C LEU A 357 1.42 9.16 3.53
N LEU A 358 1.80 10.15 4.33
CA LEU A 358 0.83 11.12 4.88
C LEU A 358 0.22 11.99 3.78
N ASN A 359 1.00 12.36 2.77
CA ASN A 359 0.48 13.07 1.61
C ASN A 359 -0.49 12.20 0.79
N GLU A 360 -0.17 10.91 0.62
CA GLU A 360 -1.07 9.97 -0.05
C GLU A 360 -2.41 9.88 0.66
N LEU A 361 -2.41 9.62 1.97
CA LEU A 361 -3.63 9.49 2.76
C LEU A 361 -4.46 10.78 2.74
N GLY A 362 -3.82 11.94 2.88
CA GLY A 362 -4.46 13.25 2.83
C GLY A 362 -5.05 13.57 1.45
N SER A 363 -4.26 13.39 0.40
CA SER A 363 -4.69 13.64 -0.98
C SER A 363 -5.82 12.70 -1.40
N PHE A 364 -5.67 11.40 -1.17
CA PHE A 364 -6.67 10.39 -1.50
C PHE A 364 -8.00 10.66 -0.77
N SER A 365 -7.95 10.92 0.53
CA SER A 365 -9.16 11.20 1.32
C SER A 365 -9.91 12.46 0.86
N THR A 366 -9.18 13.46 0.36
CA THR A 366 -9.76 14.69 -0.19
C THR A 366 -10.44 14.44 -1.55
N LEU A 367 -9.91 13.52 -2.36
CA LEU A 367 -10.36 13.30 -3.74
C LEU A 367 -11.46 12.25 -3.87
N THR A 368 -11.41 11.19 -3.03
CA THR A 368 -12.33 10.05 -3.14
C THR A 368 -12.56 9.38 -1.79
N THR A 369 -13.50 8.44 -1.76
CA THR A 369 -13.75 7.56 -0.62
C THR A 369 -13.21 6.17 -0.91
N GLY A 370 -12.55 5.54 0.06
CA GLY A 370 -12.05 4.18 -0.06
C GLY A 370 -10.97 3.79 0.94
N VAL A 371 -10.16 2.83 0.54
CA VAL A 371 -9.11 2.23 1.37
C VAL A 371 -7.77 2.28 0.63
N SER A 372 -6.70 2.58 1.34
CA SER A 372 -5.33 2.44 0.85
C SER A 372 -4.60 1.36 1.66
N PHE A 373 -4.12 0.35 0.97
CA PHE A 373 -3.35 -0.76 1.55
C PHE A 373 -1.86 -0.49 1.35
N HIS A 374 -1.20 -0.10 2.41
CA HIS A 374 0.25 0.06 2.38
C HIS A 374 0.95 -1.28 2.15
N ASN A 375 1.84 -1.34 1.21
CA ASN A 375 2.62 -2.54 0.93
C ASN A 375 4.00 -2.41 1.61
N THR A 376 4.29 -3.13 2.69
CA THR A 376 3.54 -4.19 3.37
C THR A 376 3.54 -3.97 4.90
N LEU A 377 3.02 -4.93 5.68
CA LEU A 377 3.20 -4.90 7.13
C LEU A 377 4.67 -5.09 7.50
N ALA A 378 5.36 -6.12 6.99
CA ALA A 378 6.71 -6.49 7.44
C ALA A 378 7.61 -7.10 6.34
N ALA A 379 7.28 -6.98 5.06
CA ALA A 379 8.14 -7.44 3.97
C ALA A 379 8.84 -6.28 3.27
N SER A 380 10.06 -6.55 2.80
CA SER A 380 10.88 -5.66 2.00
C SER A 380 11.18 -4.31 2.69
N ASP A 381 11.73 -3.35 1.94
CA ASP A 381 12.15 -2.07 2.51
C ASP A 381 11.00 -1.08 2.70
N TYR A 382 9.89 -1.21 1.98
CA TYR A 382 8.71 -0.38 2.16
C TYR A 382 7.81 -0.79 3.34
N GLY A 383 8.01 -1.98 3.95
CA GLY A 383 7.17 -2.44 5.06
C GLY A 383 7.14 -1.50 6.26
N PHE A 384 6.02 -1.44 6.98
CA PHE A 384 5.90 -0.69 8.23
C PHE A 384 6.87 -1.17 9.31
N LEU A 385 7.12 -2.47 9.34
CA LEU A 385 8.02 -3.12 10.28
C LEU A 385 9.18 -3.74 9.52
N GLN A 386 10.34 -3.78 10.16
CA GLN A 386 11.51 -4.44 9.61
C GLN A 386 11.30 -5.96 9.60
N HIS A 387 11.58 -6.60 8.48
CA HIS A 387 11.48 -8.05 8.36
C HIS A 387 12.30 -8.77 9.45
N GLY A 388 11.71 -9.80 10.05
CA GLY A 388 12.33 -10.68 11.05
C GLY A 388 12.49 -10.09 12.45
N THR A 389 12.83 -8.82 12.59
CA THR A 389 12.97 -8.15 13.90
C THR A 389 11.66 -7.48 14.35
N PHE A 390 10.80 -7.15 13.41
CA PHE A 390 9.57 -6.39 13.59
C PHE A 390 9.77 -5.02 14.26
N ASN A 391 10.95 -4.43 14.13
CA ASN A 391 11.19 -3.08 14.60
C ASN A 391 10.38 -2.08 13.74
N PRO A 392 9.64 -1.14 14.35
CA PRO A 392 8.86 -0.16 13.60
C PRO A 392 9.76 0.82 12.86
N ARG A 393 9.40 1.10 11.62
CA ARG A 393 10.02 2.11 10.78
C ARG A 393 9.29 3.46 10.93
N PRO A 394 9.83 4.58 10.45
CA PRO A 394 9.16 5.86 10.50
C PRO A 394 7.72 5.85 9.97
N SER A 395 7.46 5.15 8.86
CA SER A 395 6.13 5.00 8.26
C SER A 395 5.10 4.37 9.20
N TYR A 396 5.51 3.44 10.06
CA TYR A 396 4.64 2.84 11.09
C TYR A 396 4.04 3.91 12.01
N PHE A 397 4.88 4.79 12.56
CA PHE A 397 4.42 5.83 13.48
C PHE A 397 3.57 6.90 12.78
N ALA A 398 3.86 7.19 11.52
CA ALA A 398 3.04 8.09 10.71
C ALA A 398 1.63 7.52 10.50
N ALA A 399 1.52 6.26 10.11
CA ALA A 399 0.25 5.55 9.96
C ALA A 399 -0.51 5.43 11.30
N LEU A 400 0.21 5.18 12.39
CA LEU A 400 -0.35 5.14 13.74
C LEU A 400 -0.99 6.48 14.12
N LEU A 401 -0.28 7.60 13.95
CA LEU A 401 -0.81 8.93 14.23
C LEU A 401 -1.99 9.29 13.33
N TRP A 402 -1.95 8.94 12.05
CA TRP A 402 -3.11 9.11 11.17
C TRP A 402 -4.34 8.41 11.74
N ASN A 403 -4.23 7.13 12.08
CA ASN A 403 -5.34 6.34 12.60
C ASN A 403 -5.83 6.79 13.99
N GLN A 404 -4.95 7.40 14.78
CA GLN A 404 -5.33 7.92 16.10
C GLN A 404 -5.96 9.31 16.08
N LEU A 405 -5.65 10.13 15.08
CA LEU A 405 -6.02 11.54 15.08
C LEU A 405 -7.08 11.90 14.03
N MET A 406 -6.95 11.37 12.79
CA MET A 406 -7.81 11.75 11.67
C MET A 406 -9.13 10.97 11.69
N GLY A 407 -10.24 11.68 11.82
CA GLY A 407 -11.58 11.11 11.77
C GLY A 407 -12.09 10.92 10.34
N THR A 408 -13.34 10.48 10.21
CA THR A 408 -13.92 10.09 8.91
C THR A 408 -14.50 11.25 8.12
N THR A 409 -14.96 12.33 8.75
CA THR A 409 -15.45 13.48 8.02
C THR A 409 -14.27 14.28 7.47
N VAL A 410 -14.20 14.41 6.16
CA VAL A 410 -13.17 15.16 5.43
C VAL A 410 -13.69 16.53 5.08
N TYR A 411 -12.91 17.55 5.39
CA TYR A 411 -13.25 18.95 5.13
C TYR A 411 -12.35 19.56 4.06
N ASP A 412 -12.88 20.57 3.36
CA ASP A 412 -12.04 21.51 2.62
C ASP A 412 -11.21 22.31 3.64
N SER A 413 -9.89 22.19 3.57
CA SER A 413 -8.99 22.94 4.44
C SER A 413 -8.98 24.46 4.18
N GLY A 414 -9.49 24.89 3.02
CA GLY A 414 -9.41 26.26 2.53
C GLY A 414 -8.03 26.68 2.00
N GLU A 415 -7.05 25.75 1.99
CA GLU A 415 -5.69 25.98 1.52
C GLU A 415 -5.44 25.22 0.22
N SER A 416 -4.81 25.85 -0.75
CA SER A 416 -4.37 25.16 -1.96
C SER A 416 -3.08 24.38 -1.68
N ILE A 417 -2.99 23.17 -2.24
CA ILE A 417 -1.77 22.35 -2.19
C ILE A 417 -0.66 23.04 -2.97
N ARG A 418 0.51 23.21 -2.34
CA ARG A 418 1.69 23.83 -2.91
C ARG A 418 2.92 23.46 -2.09
N GLU A 419 4.11 23.65 -2.65
CA GLU A 419 5.36 23.44 -1.91
C GLU A 419 5.35 24.19 -0.57
N GLY A 420 5.70 23.51 0.50
CA GLY A 420 5.65 23.99 1.86
C GLY A 420 4.30 23.93 2.55
N ALA A 421 3.21 23.68 1.83
CA ALA A 421 1.86 23.73 2.39
C ALA A 421 0.90 22.71 1.75
N HIS A 422 1.07 21.42 2.08
CA HIS A 422 0.02 20.43 1.85
C HIS A 422 -0.84 20.36 3.11
N VAL A 423 -2.07 20.86 3.05
CA VAL A 423 -2.95 21.00 4.21
C VAL A 423 -4.22 20.16 4.02
N TYR A 424 -4.44 19.23 4.94
CA TYR A 424 -5.61 18.34 4.96
C TYR A 424 -6.38 18.51 6.26
N ALA A 425 -7.71 18.46 6.23
CA ALA A 425 -8.55 18.69 7.38
C ALA A 425 -9.58 17.59 7.57
N HIS A 426 -9.64 17.00 8.75
CA HIS A 426 -10.59 15.96 9.12
C HIS A 426 -11.28 16.25 10.46
N SER A 427 -12.40 15.60 10.71
CA SER A 427 -12.94 15.50 12.08
C SER A 427 -11.95 14.82 13.01
N ARG A 428 -12.16 14.98 14.30
CA ARG A 428 -11.34 14.32 15.31
C ARG A 428 -11.72 12.83 15.42
N LYS A 429 -10.72 11.96 15.47
CA LYS A 429 -10.91 10.51 15.64
C LYS A 429 -11.55 10.14 16.98
N ASP A 430 -11.30 10.94 18.04
CA ASP A 430 -11.86 10.72 19.38
C ASP A 430 -13.35 11.09 19.50
N GLY A 431 -13.99 11.50 18.42
CA GLY A 431 -15.41 11.84 18.36
C GLY A 431 -15.78 13.15 19.06
N LYS A 432 -14.81 13.91 19.55
CA LYS A 432 -15.06 15.24 20.13
C LYS A 432 -15.23 16.27 19.01
N ASP A 433 -15.95 17.34 19.34
CA ASP A 433 -16.04 18.49 18.45
C ASP A 433 -14.67 19.07 18.14
N GLY A 434 -14.48 19.49 16.90
CA GLY A 434 -13.24 20.11 16.43
C GLY A 434 -12.70 19.52 15.14
N VAL A 435 -11.53 19.97 14.77
CA VAL A 435 -10.87 19.65 13.51
C VAL A 435 -9.43 19.23 13.78
N VAL A 436 -8.95 18.26 13.04
CA VAL A 436 -7.53 17.92 12.95
C VAL A 436 -7.03 18.37 11.60
N TYR A 437 -6.01 19.19 11.60
CA TYR A 437 -5.27 19.55 10.40
C TYR A 437 -3.97 18.76 10.33
N LEU A 438 -3.69 18.16 9.20
CA LEU A 438 -2.36 17.69 8.84
C LEU A 438 -1.73 18.71 7.91
N ILE A 439 -0.58 19.24 8.27
CA ILE A 439 0.19 20.20 7.48
C ILE A 439 1.53 19.54 7.17
N ILE A 440 1.83 19.36 5.89
CA ILE A 440 3.11 18.83 5.41
C ILE A 440 3.88 19.99 4.79
N ASN A 441 4.99 20.35 5.43
CA ASN A 441 5.99 21.20 4.81
C ASN A 441 6.96 20.31 4.03
N ASN A 442 6.72 20.12 2.74
CA ASN A 442 7.58 19.32 1.88
C ASN A 442 8.79 20.09 1.32
N SER A 443 8.91 21.39 1.59
CA SER A 443 10.14 22.13 1.29
C SER A 443 11.27 21.64 2.19
N VAL A 444 12.43 21.36 1.61
CA VAL A 444 13.61 20.90 2.35
C VAL A 444 14.51 22.07 2.81
N THR A 445 14.15 23.30 2.47
CA THR A 445 14.95 24.50 2.75
C THR A 445 14.19 25.60 3.48
N GLU A 446 12.88 25.75 3.23
CA GLU A 446 12.09 26.87 3.73
C GLU A 446 11.11 26.41 4.82
N SER A 447 10.99 27.22 5.88
CA SER A 447 9.96 27.01 6.90
C SER A 447 8.59 27.46 6.42
N THR A 448 7.54 26.91 7.02
CA THR A 448 6.15 27.33 6.79
C THR A 448 5.59 28.00 8.04
N THR A 449 5.09 29.21 7.89
CA THR A 449 4.41 29.96 8.95
C THR A 449 2.94 29.54 9.03
N VAL A 450 2.47 29.12 10.21
CA VAL A 450 1.07 28.73 10.43
C VAL A 450 0.42 29.61 11.49
N GLU A 451 -0.72 30.23 11.15
CA GLU A 451 -1.55 30.99 12.08
C GLU A 451 -2.62 30.09 12.71
N LEU A 452 -2.53 29.94 14.04
CA LEU A 452 -3.50 29.18 14.85
C LEU A 452 -4.55 30.13 15.46
N PRO A 453 -5.84 29.95 15.16
CA PRO A 453 -6.89 30.82 15.69
C PRO A 453 -7.19 30.62 17.18
N LYS A 454 -6.83 29.46 17.73
CA LYS A 454 -6.92 29.12 19.16
C LYS A 454 -5.79 28.18 19.57
N SER A 455 -5.67 27.92 20.88
CA SER A 455 -4.74 26.93 21.38
C SER A 455 -5.13 25.52 20.86
N ALA A 456 -4.13 24.70 20.58
CA ALA A 456 -4.24 23.38 19.96
C ALA A 456 -3.28 22.38 20.59
N ILE A 457 -3.46 21.10 20.30
CA ILE A 457 -2.45 20.08 20.58
C ILE A 457 -1.70 19.82 19.28
N ARG A 458 -0.38 19.92 19.34
CA ARG A 458 0.52 19.78 18.19
C ARG A 458 1.31 18.46 18.26
N TYR A 459 1.41 17.78 17.12
CA TYR A 459 2.22 16.59 16.91
C TYR A 459 3.10 16.85 15.69
N THR A 460 4.39 17.17 15.89
CA THR A 460 5.31 17.43 14.78
C THR A 460 6.26 16.26 14.60
N LEU A 461 6.22 15.67 13.41
CA LEU A 461 7.10 14.60 12.96
C LEU A 461 8.26 15.18 12.14
N ALA A 462 9.47 14.71 12.41
CA ALA A 462 10.68 15.07 11.67
C ALA A 462 11.65 13.89 11.64
N GLY A 463 12.51 13.83 10.64
CA GLY A 463 13.67 12.93 10.67
C GLY A 463 14.60 13.32 11.82
N LYS A 464 15.20 12.33 12.48
CA LYS A 464 16.17 12.59 13.57
C LYS A 464 17.27 13.52 13.08
N ASP A 465 17.61 14.52 13.91
CA ASP A 465 18.61 15.56 13.62
C ASP A 465 18.33 16.36 12.33
N GLY A 466 17.07 16.42 11.88
CA GLY A 466 16.68 17.06 10.63
C GLY A 466 17.06 16.29 9.36
N ASN A 467 17.54 15.06 9.50
CA ASN A 467 17.92 14.24 8.35
C ASN A 467 16.69 13.54 7.76
N ILE A 468 16.32 13.88 6.54
CA ILE A 468 15.18 13.29 5.83
C ILE A 468 15.38 11.80 5.49
N ARG A 469 16.63 11.31 5.42
CA ARG A 469 16.96 9.88 5.25
C ARG A 469 17.20 9.16 6.58
N ALA A 470 16.83 9.75 7.72
CA ALA A 470 16.97 9.07 8.99
C ALA A 470 16.02 7.87 9.09
N SER A 471 16.54 6.72 9.52
CA SER A 471 15.76 5.54 9.87
C SER A 471 15.03 5.67 11.21
N VAL A 472 15.33 6.73 11.97
CA VAL A 472 14.63 7.12 13.20
C VAL A 472 13.95 8.46 12.97
N MET A 473 12.70 8.53 13.40
CA MET A 473 11.88 9.74 13.36
C MET A 473 11.67 10.26 14.77
N THR A 474 11.41 11.54 14.89
CA THR A 474 11.05 12.19 16.15
C THR A 474 9.59 12.66 16.16
N LEU A 475 8.98 12.66 17.33
CA LEU A 475 7.73 13.36 17.62
C LEU A 475 8.03 14.50 18.62
N ASN A 476 7.79 15.73 18.20
CA ASN A 476 8.11 16.92 19.00
C ASN A 476 9.56 16.89 19.53
N GLY A 477 10.52 16.44 18.71
CA GLY A 477 11.93 16.32 19.04
C GLY A 477 12.35 15.12 19.89
N LYS A 478 11.41 14.21 20.24
CA LYS A 478 11.71 12.96 20.97
C LYS A 478 11.73 11.78 20.00
N ASP A 479 12.77 10.96 20.09
CA ASP A 479 12.93 9.78 19.23
C ASP A 479 11.76 8.81 19.40
N LEU A 480 11.20 8.34 18.29
CA LEU A 480 10.19 7.30 18.24
C LEU A 480 10.89 5.93 18.00
N VAL A 481 11.26 5.29 19.08
CA VAL A 481 11.89 3.96 19.11
C VAL A 481 11.28 3.11 20.22
N LEU A 482 11.26 1.79 20.04
CA LEU A 482 10.87 0.88 21.12
C LEU A 482 11.90 0.92 22.24
N ASP A 483 11.44 0.68 23.46
CA ASP A 483 12.34 0.45 24.59
C ASP A 483 12.93 -0.97 24.57
N GLU A 484 13.75 -1.30 25.56
CA GLU A 484 14.40 -2.62 25.70
C GLU A 484 13.42 -3.79 25.93
N ASN A 485 12.15 -3.51 26.22
CA ASN A 485 11.07 -4.47 26.40
C ASN A 485 10.08 -4.48 25.22
N ASP A 486 10.48 -3.95 24.06
CA ASP A 486 9.65 -3.79 22.87
C ASP A 486 8.38 -2.95 23.09
N THR A 487 8.40 -2.04 24.08
CA THR A 487 7.27 -1.15 24.37
C THR A 487 7.33 0.09 23.51
N LEU A 488 6.18 0.51 22.96
CA LEU A 488 6.06 1.74 22.20
C LEU A 488 6.36 2.97 23.07
N PRO A 489 7.03 3.98 22.51
CA PRO A 489 7.19 5.27 23.17
C PRO A 489 5.82 5.93 23.35
N THR A 490 5.74 6.85 24.30
CA THR A 490 4.53 7.66 24.52
C THR A 490 4.26 8.53 23.31
N ILE A 491 3.10 8.37 22.69
CA ILE A 491 2.64 9.15 21.53
C ILE A 491 1.71 10.26 22.03
N GLU A 492 2.28 11.37 22.45
CA GLU A 492 1.53 12.51 23.00
C GLU A 492 1.90 13.80 22.26
N GLY A 493 0.88 14.62 22.03
CA GLY A 493 1.07 15.97 21.52
C GLY A 493 1.43 16.97 22.61
N GLU A 494 1.92 18.10 22.19
CA GLU A 494 2.28 19.23 23.04
C GLU A 494 1.25 20.36 22.92
N MET A 495 0.94 21.02 24.04
CA MET A 495 0.07 22.19 24.03
C MET A 495 0.72 23.33 23.26
N GLN A 496 0.06 23.83 22.24
CA GLN A 496 0.46 24.97 21.45
C GLN A 496 -0.52 26.12 21.67
N SER A 497 -0.04 27.29 22.08
CA SER A 497 -0.84 28.48 22.20
C SER A 497 -1.30 29.02 20.85
N ALA A 498 -2.44 29.73 20.85
CA ALA A 498 -2.88 30.50 19.68
C ALA A 498 -1.82 31.51 19.23
N GLY A 499 -1.85 31.86 17.95
CA GLY A 499 -0.90 32.76 17.31
C GLY A 499 -0.09 32.08 16.22
N THR A 500 1.01 32.69 15.84
CA THR A 500 1.85 32.20 14.74
C THR A 500 2.90 31.21 15.22
N ILE A 501 3.04 30.10 14.50
CA ILE A 501 4.09 29.10 14.70
C ILE A 501 4.88 28.89 13.41
N GLU A 502 6.13 28.48 13.53
CA GLU A 502 6.96 28.10 12.41
C GLU A 502 7.12 26.57 12.37
N LEU A 503 6.79 25.97 11.23
CA LEU A 503 7.05 24.58 10.93
C LEU A 503 8.35 24.48 10.13
N ALA A 504 9.32 23.77 10.67
CA ALA A 504 10.63 23.59 10.03
C ALA A 504 10.51 22.89 8.65
N PRO A 505 11.51 23.01 7.79
CA PRO A 505 11.59 22.27 6.54
C PRO A 505 11.41 20.76 6.74
N ALA A 506 10.82 20.11 5.76
CA ALA A 506 10.57 18.66 5.73
C ALA A 506 9.90 18.10 7.01
N THR A 507 8.85 18.76 7.51
CA THR A 507 8.09 18.30 8.68
C THR A 507 6.64 17.98 8.33
N CYS A 508 6.07 16.99 9.04
CA CYS A 508 4.64 16.69 8.99
C CYS A 508 4.05 17.00 10.38
N THR A 509 3.06 17.89 10.43
CA THR A 509 2.51 18.36 11.70
C THR A 509 1.00 18.17 11.75
N PHE A 510 0.52 17.44 12.77
CA PHE A 510 -0.90 17.40 13.10
C PHE A 510 -1.23 18.48 14.13
N ILE A 511 -2.29 19.22 13.88
CA ILE A 511 -2.84 20.26 14.77
C ILE A 511 -4.26 19.86 15.14
N VAL A 512 -4.49 19.52 16.40
CA VAL A 512 -5.79 19.10 16.92
C VAL A 512 -6.43 20.27 17.65
N MET A 513 -7.54 20.78 17.11
CA MET A 513 -8.29 21.91 17.66
C MET A 513 -9.69 21.54 18.10
#